data_b2fea0247a6993dd9d2a12b484bc99d7
#
_entry.id   b2fea0247a6993dd9d2a12b484bc99d7
#
_cell.length_a   1.000
_cell.length_b   1.000
_cell.length_c   1.000
_cell.angle_alpha   90.00
_cell.angle_beta   90.00
_cell.angle_gamma   90.00
#
_symmetry.space_group_name_H-M   'P 1'
#
loop_
_entity.id
_entity.type
_entity.pdbx_description
1 polymer ?
#
loop_
_entity_poly.entity_id
_entity_poly.type
_entity_poly.pdbx_seq_one_letter_code
_entity_poly.pdbx_strand_id
1 'polypeptide(L)'
;MEKAICNGLTVIASDIAQDYEKEKQIRKASGRKELHCPDPDCQHPVLRYCHGEKKVPFFAHLDNCQCDYADFDKENTPLMREVKLKIFESFRSRGYQIHLDVKIIERHYTHLLIIPPDKSQIAIELGTQRMTANRMDYLTSKYKEKGIRVKWLVISNDQDPVKESETFFMKRYQLNESTKKDVLILNWNGTKLVQHIEDKQEYTYKQRKLISKNYPDIYSETGSLESLEIEDGELSIKGFHERFHLWLDKKQIAFQKKIQELESQEKEYQKRSEEKRLQWERETAEREKRPYQQHEQEKHIEEERHQPIAYKQKVDQSSVPESVLSQIEQQSEQVRDEYGCRWVKCEICGKIAQVSEFSSYGGFNHINLGKCNACSNQKR
;
A
#
# COMPACT_ATOMS: atom_id res chain seq x y z
N MET A 1 -32.83 10.33 -16.20
CA MET A 1 -33.30 9.31 -15.22
C MET A 1 -33.58 8.01 -15.95
N GLU A 2 -33.24 6.86 -15.33
CA GLU A 2 -33.38 5.54 -15.97
C GLU A 2 -34.74 4.93 -15.84
N LYS A 3 -35.54 5.33 -14.86
CA LYS A 3 -36.84 4.76 -14.60
C LYS A 3 -37.94 5.81 -14.41
N ALA A 4 -39.18 5.39 -14.67
CA ALA A 4 -40.39 6.14 -14.40
C ALA A 4 -41.48 5.19 -13.89
N ILE A 5 -42.56 5.74 -13.37
CA ILE A 5 -43.78 5.03 -13.06
C ILE A 5 -44.80 5.34 -14.16
N CYS A 6 -45.36 4.29 -14.78
CA CYS A 6 -46.43 4.37 -15.77
C CYS A 6 -47.55 3.44 -15.32
N ASN A 7 -48.74 3.96 -15.10
CA ASN A 7 -49.92 3.19 -14.62
C ASN A 7 -49.60 2.33 -13.37
N GLY A 8 -48.85 2.88 -12.44
CA GLY A 8 -48.43 2.19 -11.20
C GLY A 8 -47.32 1.17 -11.37
N LEU A 9 -46.84 0.94 -12.57
CA LEU A 9 -45.75 0.02 -12.87
C LEU A 9 -44.45 0.77 -13.12
N THR A 10 -43.35 0.24 -12.60
CA THR A 10 -42.01 0.76 -12.93
C THR A 10 -41.63 0.39 -14.35
N VAL A 11 -41.24 1.36 -15.14
CA VAL A 11 -40.74 1.22 -16.50
C VAL A 11 -39.28 1.71 -16.58
N ILE A 12 -38.45 1.00 -17.31
CA ILE A 12 -37.02 1.27 -17.47
C ILE A 12 -36.75 1.73 -18.90
N ALA A 13 -36.05 2.83 -19.07
CA ALA A 13 -35.85 3.47 -20.37
C ALA A 13 -35.07 2.56 -21.37
N SER A 14 -34.08 1.81 -20.92
CA SER A 14 -33.31 0.86 -21.75
C SER A 14 -34.18 -0.28 -22.25
N ASP A 15 -35.06 -0.86 -21.39
CA ASP A 15 -35.98 -1.94 -21.78
C ASP A 15 -37.00 -1.50 -22.82
N ILE A 16 -37.46 -0.24 -22.69
CA ILE A 16 -38.39 0.34 -23.62
C ILE A 16 -37.79 0.52 -25.01
N ALA A 17 -36.54 1.00 -25.07
CA ALA A 17 -35.86 1.26 -26.33
C ALA A 17 -35.52 0.00 -27.15
N GLN A 18 -35.52 -1.17 -26.50
CA GLN A 18 -35.31 -2.46 -27.17
C GLN A 18 -36.57 -3.04 -27.85
N ASP A 19 -37.75 -2.44 -27.56
CA ASP A 19 -39.02 -2.94 -28.04
C ASP A 19 -39.82 -1.79 -28.66
N TYR A 20 -39.94 -1.79 -29.98
CA TYR A 20 -40.63 -0.74 -30.74
C TYR A 20 -42.07 -0.48 -30.29
N GLU A 21 -42.84 -1.52 -30.00
CA GLU A 21 -44.27 -1.34 -29.59
C GLU A 21 -44.36 -0.78 -28.17
N LYS A 22 -43.48 -1.20 -27.28
CA LYS A 22 -43.37 -0.61 -25.94
C LYS A 22 -42.94 0.85 -26.02
N GLU A 23 -41.99 1.18 -26.85
CA GLU A 23 -41.54 2.56 -27.02
C GLU A 23 -42.67 3.44 -27.53
N LYS A 24 -43.44 2.98 -28.53
CA LYS A 24 -44.60 3.68 -29.07
C LYS A 24 -45.69 3.93 -28.00
N GLN A 25 -45.94 2.94 -27.12
CA GLN A 25 -46.87 3.08 -26.00
C GLN A 25 -46.37 4.11 -24.99
N ILE A 26 -45.10 4.06 -24.62
CA ILE A 26 -44.51 5.00 -23.66
C ILE A 26 -44.43 6.43 -24.23
N ARG A 27 -44.14 6.59 -25.53
CA ARG A 27 -44.23 7.91 -26.19
C ARG A 27 -45.66 8.48 -26.13
N LYS A 28 -46.71 7.65 -26.30
CA LYS A 28 -48.09 8.07 -26.13
C LYS A 28 -48.41 8.44 -24.67
N ALA A 29 -47.96 7.62 -23.70
CA ALA A 29 -48.11 7.90 -22.27
C ALA A 29 -47.37 9.20 -21.87
N SER A 30 -46.19 9.43 -22.40
CA SER A 30 -45.44 10.68 -22.24
C SER A 30 -46.25 11.90 -22.73
N GLY A 31 -46.83 11.81 -23.94
CA GLY A 31 -47.68 12.87 -24.49
C GLY A 31 -48.93 13.13 -23.66
N ARG A 32 -49.47 12.12 -22.98
CA ARG A 32 -50.64 12.24 -22.08
C ARG A 32 -50.26 12.60 -20.63
N LYS A 33 -48.97 12.80 -20.33
CA LYS A 33 -48.46 13.12 -18.99
C LYS A 33 -48.73 12.00 -17.95
N GLU A 34 -48.72 10.75 -18.40
CA GLU A 34 -48.98 9.55 -17.58
C GLU A 34 -47.71 8.94 -17.00
N LEU A 35 -46.53 9.52 -17.30
CA LEU A 35 -45.25 9.11 -16.73
C LEU A 35 -44.93 9.93 -15.50
N HIS A 36 -44.62 9.25 -14.41
CA HIS A 36 -44.36 9.91 -13.12
C HIS A 36 -42.99 9.59 -12.57
N CYS A 37 -42.46 10.54 -11.81
CA CYS A 37 -41.22 10.38 -11.06
C CYS A 37 -41.39 9.26 -10.02
N PRO A 38 -40.41 8.38 -9.85
CA PRO A 38 -40.45 7.36 -8.82
C PRO A 38 -40.22 7.89 -7.41
N ASP A 39 -39.85 9.16 -7.25
CA ASP A 39 -39.73 9.80 -5.94
C ASP A 39 -41.16 10.19 -5.44
N PRO A 40 -41.62 9.57 -4.33
CA PRO A 40 -42.94 9.86 -3.81
C PRO A 40 -43.11 11.30 -3.30
N ASP A 41 -42.01 11.95 -2.94
CA ASP A 41 -41.98 13.31 -2.42
C ASP A 41 -41.80 14.37 -3.52
N CYS A 42 -41.82 13.96 -4.80
CA CYS A 42 -41.60 14.84 -5.93
C CYS A 42 -42.80 15.78 -6.14
N GLN A 43 -42.59 17.09 -6.03
CA GLN A 43 -43.64 18.10 -6.20
C GLN A 43 -44.11 18.26 -7.66
N HIS A 44 -43.23 17.93 -8.63
CA HIS A 44 -43.54 17.99 -10.06
C HIS A 44 -43.30 16.63 -10.71
N PRO A 45 -44.14 15.63 -10.43
CA PRO A 45 -43.82 14.24 -10.74
C PRO A 45 -43.89 13.88 -12.23
N VAL A 46 -44.44 14.75 -13.08
CA VAL A 46 -44.68 14.44 -14.50
C VAL A 46 -43.35 14.36 -15.26
N LEU A 47 -43.15 13.24 -15.94
CA LEU A 47 -41.98 12.99 -16.75
C LEU A 47 -42.29 12.94 -18.23
N ARG A 48 -41.25 13.17 -19.05
CA ARG A 48 -41.24 12.87 -20.49
C ARG A 48 -40.24 11.80 -20.81
N TYR A 49 -40.52 10.97 -21.80
CA TYR A 49 -39.57 10.02 -22.36
C TYR A 49 -38.75 10.69 -23.46
N CYS A 50 -37.45 10.55 -23.39
CA CYS A 50 -36.51 11.11 -24.33
C CYS A 50 -35.67 9.99 -24.92
N HIS A 51 -35.75 9.80 -26.22
CA HIS A 51 -34.91 8.86 -27.00
C HIS A 51 -34.71 9.44 -28.39
N GLY A 52 -33.46 9.48 -28.85
CA GLY A 52 -33.07 9.96 -30.16
C GLY A 52 -31.84 9.20 -30.66
N GLU A 53 -31.48 9.37 -31.92
CA GLU A 53 -30.41 8.62 -32.60
C GLU A 53 -29.03 8.64 -31.90
N LYS A 54 -28.74 9.68 -31.13
CA LYS A 54 -27.42 9.89 -30.48
C LYS A 54 -27.45 9.82 -28.98
N LYS A 55 -28.60 9.66 -28.36
CA LYS A 55 -28.72 9.68 -26.89
C LYS A 55 -29.27 8.39 -26.38
N VAL A 56 -28.64 7.86 -25.34
CA VAL A 56 -29.23 6.75 -24.55
C VAL A 56 -30.64 7.18 -24.09
N PRO A 57 -31.66 6.31 -24.17
CA PRO A 57 -32.99 6.60 -23.73
C PRO A 57 -33.05 6.97 -22.24
N PHE A 58 -33.85 7.99 -21.89
CA PHE A 58 -33.97 8.45 -20.51
C PHE A 58 -35.32 9.14 -20.28
N PHE A 59 -35.67 9.30 -18.99
CA PHE A 59 -36.80 10.14 -18.58
C PHE A 59 -36.31 11.49 -18.05
N ALA A 60 -37.05 12.52 -18.25
CA ALA A 60 -36.79 13.87 -17.73
C ALA A 60 -38.07 14.50 -17.18
N HIS A 61 -37.97 15.29 -16.11
CA HIS A 61 -39.08 16.11 -15.67
C HIS A 61 -39.50 17.08 -16.76
N LEU A 62 -40.81 17.30 -16.87
CA LEU A 62 -41.34 18.32 -17.80
C LEU A 62 -40.99 19.73 -17.32
N ASP A 63 -41.08 19.96 -16.03
CA ASP A 63 -40.77 21.22 -15.38
C ASP A 63 -39.44 21.11 -14.61
N ASN A 64 -38.84 22.25 -14.26
CA ASN A 64 -37.70 22.27 -13.38
C ASN A 64 -38.11 21.76 -11.99
N CYS A 65 -37.78 20.51 -11.70
CA CYS A 65 -38.04 19.87 -10.43
C CYS A 65 -36.74 19.69 -9.63
N GLN A 66 -36.82 20.02 -8.35
CA GLN A 66 -35.79 19.68 -7.35
C GLN A 66 -36.39 18.60 -6.46
N CYS A 67 -36.08 17.33 -6.76
CA CYS A 67 -36.40 16.20 -5.89
C CYS A 67 -35.17 15.33 -5.72
N ASP A 68 -35.17 14.49 -4.68
CA ASP A 68 -34.02 13.64 -4.37
C ASP A 68 -33.59 12.78 -5.57
N TYR A 69 -34.54 12.29 -6.36
CA TYR A 69 -34.27 11.48 -7.55
C TYR A 69 -33.64 12.29 -8.69
N ALA A 70 -34.08 13.53 -8.90
CA ALA A 70 -33.52 14.41 -9.93
C ALA A 70 -32.06 14.82 -9.55
N ASP A 71 -31.83 15.08 -8.27
CA ASP A 71 -30.47 15.43 -7.80
C ASP A 71 -29.53 14.25 -7.87
N PHE A 72 -29.96 13.06 -7.49
CA PHE A 72 -29.25 11.81 -7.71
C PHE A 72 -28.91 11.59 -9.19
N ASP A 73 -29.89 11.80 -10.10
CA ASP A 73 -29.65 11.62 -11.53
C ASP A 73 -28.62 12.61 -12.11
N LYS A 74 -28.56 13.84 -11.61
CA LYS A 74 -27.56 14.84 -12.02
C LYS A 74 -26.13 14.44 -11.63
N GLU A 75 -25.97 13.69 -10.52
CA GLU A 75 -24.68 13.18 -10.09
C GLU A 75 -24.17 12.05 -11.01
N ASN A 76 -25.06 11.37 -11.76
CA ASN A 76 -24.75 10.26 -12.64
C ASN A 76 -24.13 10.73 -13.97
N THR A 77 -22.86 10.43 -14.17
CA THR A 77 -22.20 10.64 -15.47
C THR A 77 -22.74 9.67 -16.54
N PRO A 78 -22.57 9.95 -17.85
CA PRO A 78 -22.95 9.00 -18.89
C PRO A 78 -22.33 7.61 -18.70
N LEU A 79 -21.06 7.53 -18.29
CA LEU A 79 -20.38 6.27 -18.00
C LEU A 79 -20.99 5.54 -16.79
N MET A 80 -21.34 6.25 -15.72
CA MET A 80 -22.01 5.63 -14.57
C MET A 80 -23.34 5.00 -14.99
N ARG A 81 -24.11 5.66 -15.86
CA ARG A 81 -25.37 5.11 -16.40
C ARG A 81 -25.12 3.85 -17.22
N GLU A 82 -24.13 3.87 -18.11
CA GLU A 82 -23.75 2.70 -18.92
C GLU A 82 -23.32 1.52 -18.04
N VAL A 83 -22.42 1.75 -17.07
CA VAL A 83 -21.96 0.74 -16.13
C VAL A 83 -23.11 0.18 -15.32
N LYS A 84 -23.99 1.04 -14.79
CA LYS A 84 -25.17 0.64 -14.03
C LYS A 84 -26.07 -0.30 -14.84
N LEU A 85 -26.37 0.06 -16.09
CA LEU A 85 -27.21 -0.75 -16.97
C LEU A 85 -26.54 -2.08 -17.34
N LYS A 86 -25.25 -2.12 -17.64
CA LYS A 86 -24.51 -3.35 -17.91
C LYS A 86 -24.56 -4.32 -16.73
N ILE A 87 -24.35 -3.84 -15.52
CA ILE A 87 -24.45 -4.67 -14.30
C ILE A 87 -25.91 -5.16 -14.13
N PHE A 88 -26.86 -4.27 -14.26
CA PHE A 88 -28.29 -4.59 -14.15
C PHE A 88 -28.69 -5.72 -15.12
N GLU A 89 -28.36 -5.58 -16.39
CA GLU A 89 -28.69 -6.59 -17.42
C GLU A 89 -27.96 -7.92 -17.18
N SER A 90 -26.68 -7.85 -16.81
CA SER A 90 -25.88 -9.03 -16.51
C SER A 90 -26.44 -9.86 -15.35
N PHE A 91 -26.80 -9.23 -14.23
CA PHE A 91 -27.37 -9.94 -13.09
C PHE A 91 -28.81 -10.40 -13.35
N ARG A 92 -29.63 -9.57 -14.02
CA ARG A 92 -30.98 -9.94 -14.41
C ARG A 92 -31.00 -11.16 -15.34
N SER A 93 -30.12 -11.24 -16.34
CA SER A 93 -30.01 -12.39 -17.26
C SER A 93 -29.59 -13.67 -16.55
N ARG A 94 -28.89 -13.58 -15.43
CA ARG A 94 -28.51 -14.70 -14.56
C ARG A 94 -29.58 -15.09 -13.53
N GLY A 95 -30.77 -14.43 -13.58
CA GLY A 95 -31.92 -14.74 -12.75
C GLY A 95 -31.90 -14.12 -11.36
N TYR A 96 -30.98 -13.16 -11.09
CA TYR A 96 -31.02 -12.42 -9.83
C TYR A 96 -32.17 -11.41 -9.80
N GLN A 97 -32.79 -11.25 -8.63
CA GLN A 97 -33.67 -10.12 -8.41
C GLN A 97 -32.82 -8.87 -8.23
N ILE A 98 -32.94 -7.92 -9.13
CA ILE A 98 -32.17 -6.69 -9.15
C ILE A 98 -33.05 -5.48 -9.41
N HIS A 99 -32.79 -4.39 -8.71
CA HIS A 99 -33.53 -3.15 -8.79
C HIS A 99 -32.59 -1.98 -9.08
N LEU A 100 -33.03 -1.07 -9.97
CA LEU A 100 -32.36 0.19 -10.30
C LEU A 100 -32.85 1.31 -9.41
N ASP A 101 -31.94 2.22 -9.01
CA ASP A 101 -32.24 3.51 -8.40
C ASP A 101 -33.28 3.42 -7.24
N VAL A 102 -32.91 2.68 -6.19
CA VAL A 102 -33.81 2.40 -5.06
C VAL A 102 -33.56 3.38 -3.92
N LYS A 103 -34.61 4.03 -3.40
CA LYS A 103 -34.51 4.89 -2.21
C LYS A 103 -34.48 4.02 -0.95
N ILE A 104 -33.27 3.71 -0.47
CA ILE A 104 -33.01 2.89 0.74
C ILE A 104 -32.73 3.79 1.95
N ILE A 105 -31.95 4.81 1.74
CA ILE A 105 -31.55 5.81 2.73
C ILE A 105 -32.30 7.09 2.46
N GLU A 106 -32.71 7.80 3.49
CA GLU A 106 -33.39 9.08 3.36
C GLU A 106 -32.53 10.04 2.50
N ARG A 107 -33.16 10.69 1.51
CA ARG A 107 -32.52 11.62 0.57
C ARG A 107 -31.38 11.03 -0.27
N HIS A 108 -31.31 9.69 -0.37
CA HIS A 108 -30.29 9.04 -1.16
C HIS A 108 -30.87 7.84 -1.93
N TYR A 109 -30.58 7.79 -3.22
CA TYR A 109 -30.91 6.67 -4.10
C TYR A 109 -29.67 5.78 -4.29
N THR A 110 -29.84 4.49 -4.05
CA THR A 110 -28.86 3.44 -4.35
C THR A 110 -28.88 3.15 -5.84
N HIS A 111 -27.74 3.08 -6.49
CA HIS A 111 -27.66 2.84 -7.93
C HIS A 111 -28.25 1.48 -8.33
N LEU A 112 -27.89 0.43 -7.58
CA LEU A 112 -28.39 -0.93 -7.80
C LEU A 112 -28.59 -1.62 -6.44
N LEU A 113 -29.65 -2.40 -6.34
CA LEU A 113 -29.90 -3.32 -5.22
C LEU A 113 -30.07 -4.72 -5.78
N ILE A 114 -29.19 -5.63 -5.41
CA ILE A 114 -29.25 -7.05 -5.78
C ILE A 114 -29.77 -7.84 -4.58
N ILE A 115 -30.71 -8.73 -4.83
CA ILE A 115 -31.25 -9.65 -3.83
C ILE A 115 -30.95 -11.08 -4.31
N PRO A 116 -29.89 -11.70 -3.77
CA PRO A 116 -29.55 -13.08 -4.05
C PRO A 116 -30.62 -14.06 -3.52
N PRO A 117 -30.56 -15.35 -3.91
CA PRO A 117 -31.51 -16.37 -3.45
C PRO A 117 -31.60 -16.55 -1.93
N ASP A 118 -30.52 -16.28 -1.20
CA ASP A 118 -30.45 -16.31 0.27
C ASP A 118 -31.15 -15.11 0.93
N LYS A 119 -31.72 -14.22 0.11
CA LYS A 119 -32.41 -12.99 0.51
C LYS A 119 -31.50 -11.96 1.19
N SER A 120 -30.19 -12.13 1.19
CA SER A 120 -29.28 -11.06 1.53
C SER A 120 -29.47 -9.88 0.56
N GLN A 121 -29.14 -8.67 1.00
CA GLN A 121 -29.27 -7.49 0.15
C GLN A 121 -27.87 -6.87 -0.06
N ILE A 122 -27.55 -6.65 -1.33
CA ILE A 122 -26.29 -6.03 -1.73
C ILE A 122 -26.58 -4.75 -2.51
N ALA A 123 -26.23 -3.63 -1.93
CA ALA A 123 -26.25 -2.34 -2.61
C ALA A 123 -24.98 -2.15 -3.42
N ILE A 124 -25.09 -1.71 -4.67
CA ILE A 124 -23.94 -1.26 -5.46
C ILE A 124 -24.05 0.24 -5.61
N GLU A 125 -23.04 0.93 -5.12
CA GLU A 125 -22.88 2.37 -5.28
C GLU A 125 -21.80 2.68 -6.30
N LEU A 126 -22.17 3.51 -7.29
CA LEU A 126 -21.22 4.02 -8.27
C LEU A 126 -20.68 5.36 -7.76
N GLY A 127 -19.39 5.52 -7.84
CA GLY A 127 -18.71 6.74 -7.43
C GLY A 127 -17.67 7.18 -8.44
N THR A 128 -17.25 8.43 -8.32
CA THR A 128 -16.09 8.96 -9.02
C THR A 128 -15.02 9.31 -8.00
N GLN A 129 -13.81 9.57 -8.45
CA GLN A 129 -12.72 10.06 -7.59
C GLN A 129 -13.06 11.35 -6.82
N ARG A 130 -14.11 12.05 -7.22
CA ARG A 130 -14.57 13.28 -6.52
C ARG A 130 -15.33 12.99 -5.23
N MET A 131 -15.84 11.77 -5.06
CA MET A 131 -16.56 11.39 -3.83
C MET A 131 -15.60 11.42 -2.63
N THR A 132 -16.04 12.01 -1.52
CA THR A 132 -15.23 12.12 -0.31
C THR A 132 -15.26 10.81 0.49
N ALA A 133 -14.17 10.51 1.20
CA ALA A 133 -14.11 9.35 2.09
C ALA A 133 -15.21 9.40 3.16
N ASN A 134 -15.42 10.57 3.76
CA ASN A 134 -16.47 10.75 4.78
C ASN A 134 -17.88 10.42 4.25
N ARG A 135 -18.20 10.77 3.01
CA ARG A 135 -19.50 10.42 2.40
C ARG A 135 -19.62 8.91 2.19
N MET A 136 -18.56 8.25 1.72
CA MET A 136 -18.55 6.80 1.55
C MET A 136 -18.74 6.08 2.88
N ASP A 137 -17.99 6.47 3.91
CA ASP A 137 -18.09 5.88 5.25
C ASP A 137 -19.46 6.12 5.89
N TYR A 138 -20.00 7.32 5.74
CA TYR A 138 -21.36 7.65 6.21
C TYR A 138 -22.42 6.74 5.56
N LEU A 139 -22.42 6.64 4.23
CA LEU A 139 -23.39 5.80 3.51
C LEU A 139 -23.19 4.32 3.84
N THR A 140 -21.94 3.85 3.92
CA THR A 140 -21.63 2.47 4.32
C THR A 140 -22.22 2.15 5.70
N SER A 141 -22.08 3.05 6.67
CA SER A 141 -22.67 2.85 8.00
C SER A 141 -24.20 2.83 7.95
N LYS A 142 -24.84 3.67 7.12
CA LYS A 142 -26.29 3.70 6.95
C LYS A 142 -26.84 2.43 6.29
N TYR A 143 -26.13 1.85 5.32
CA TYR A 143 -26.48 0.53 4.77
C TYR A 143 -26.36 -0.56 5.82
N LYS A 144 -25.28 -0.56 6.58
CA LYS A 144 -25.05 -1.53 7.66
C LYS A 144 -26.12 -1.47 8.73
N GLU A 145 -26.58 -0.27 9.14
CA GLU A 145 -27.72 -0.08 10.08
C GLU A 145 -29.01 -0.76 9.58
N LYS A 146 -29.18 -0.89 8.26
CA LYS A 146 -30.34 -1.55 7.62
C LYS A 146 -30.07 -3.03 7.30
N GLY A 147 -28.92 -3.60 7.68
CA GLY A 147 -28.55 -4.97 7.37
C GLY A 147 -28.21 -5.21 5.90
N ILE A 148 -27.91 -4.16 5.14
CA ILE A 148 -27.58 -4.21 3.72
C ILE A 148 -26.07 -4.11 3.57
N ARG A 149 -25.47 -5.00 2.79
CA ARG A 149 -24.06 -4.90 2.39
C ARG A 149 -23.94 -3.88 1.26
N VAL A 150 -22.86 -3.11 1.24
CA VAL A 150 -22.60 -2.18 0.13
C VAL A 150 -21.28 -2.51 -0.54
N LYS A 151 -21.26 -2.45 -1.87
CA LYS A 151 -20.05 -2.45 -2.70
C LYS A 151 -19.96 -1.13 -3.46
N TRP A 152 -18.78 -0.55 -3.40
CA TRP A 152 -18.45 0.68 -4.09
C TRP A 152 -17.72 0.38 -5.39
N LEU A 153 -18.28 0.81 -6.51
CA LEU A 153 -17.60 0.85 -7.79
C LEU A 153 -17.14 2.27 -8.05
N VAL A 154 -15.85 2.51 -7.87
CA VAL A 154 -15.26 3.84 -8.08
C VAL A 154 -14.65 3.92 -9.47
N ILE A 155 -15.20 4.80 -10.30
CA ILE A 155 -14.72 5.02 -11.66
C ILE A 155 -13.49 5.93 -11.59
N SER A 156 -12.39 5.40 -12.09
CA SER A 156 -11.11 6.08 -12.21
C SER A 156 -11.04 6.96 -13.45
N ASN A 157 -10.18 7.96 -13.42
CA ASN A 157 -9.83 8.73 -14.60
C ASN A 157 -8.70 8.09 -15.42
N ASP A 158 -8.06 7.03 -14.91
CA ASP A 158 -6.92 6.37 -15.52
C ASP A 158 -7.31 5.20 -16.43
N GLN A 159 -6.46 4.94 -17.44
CA GLN A 159 -6.59 3.77 -18.31
C GLN A 159 -6.24 2.48 -17.56
N ASP A 160 -5.25 2.54 -16.67
CA ASP A 160 -4.83 1.41 -15.86
C ASP A 160 -5.20 1.63 -14.39
N PRO A 161 -6.30 1.01 -13.92
CA PRO A 161 -6.76 1.18 -12.55
C PRO A 161 -5.80 0.56 -11.51
N VAL A 162 -4.84 -0.28 -11.91
CA VAL A 162 -3.80 -0.82 -11.01
C VAL A 162 -2.74 0.24 -10.69
N LYS A 163 -2.40 1.06 -11.67
CA LYS A 163 -1.46 2.19 -11.49
C LYS A 163 -2.11 3.42 -10.90
N GLU A 164 -3.35 3.26 -10.54
CA GLU A 164 -4.13 4.38 -10.16
C GLU A 164 -3.56 5.14 -9.01
N SER A 165 -3.41 6.28 -9.43
CA SER A 165 -3.02 7.48 -8.75
C SER A 165 -2.88 7.27 -7.26
N GLU A 166 -1.70 7.55 -6.78
CA GLU A 166 -1.41 7.83 -5.36
C GLU A 166 -2.58 8.56 -4.69
N THR A 167 -3.32 9.38 -5.45
CA THR A 167 -4.48 10.15 -4.98
C THR A 167 -5.66 9.28 -4.55
N PHE A 168 -6.03 8.26 -5.31
CA PHE A 168 -7.12 7.35 -4.89
C PHE A 168 -6.62 6.40 -3.81
N PHE A 169 -5.41 5.92 -3.93
CA PHE A 169 -4.76 5.09 -2.92
C PHE A 169 -4.69 5.82 -1.58
N MET A 170 -4.24 7.08 -1.57
CA MET A 170 -4.24 7.93 -0.37
C MET A 170 -5.66 8.15 0.18
N LYS A 171 -6.66 8.35 -0.68
CA LYS A 171 -8.06 8.48 -0.27
C LYS A 171 -8.60 7.19 0.33
N ARG A 172 -8.25 6.04 -0.25
CA ARG A 172 -8.62 4.73 0.26
C ARG A 172 -8.10 4.50 1.68
N TYR A 173 -6.91 5.00 2.02
CA TYR A 173 -6.38 4.92 3.40
C TYR A 173 -7.13 5.81 4.40
N GLN A 174 -7.88 6.79 3.94
CA GLN A 174 -8.76 7.61 4.78
C GLN A 174 -10.09 6.94 5.08
N LEU A 175 -10.46 5.89 4.33
CA LEU A 175 -11.67 5.13 4.56
C LEU A 175 -11.55 4.24 5.78
N ASN A 176 -12.68 4.05 6.47
CA ASN A 176 -12.79 3.04 7.51
C ASN A 176 -12.55 1.64 6.95
N GLU A 177 -12.01 0.74 7.76
CA GLU A 177 -11.69 -0.63 7.36
C GLU A 177 -12.88 -1.39 6.75
N SER A 178 -14.09 -1.14 7.26
CA SER A 178 -15.31 -1.74 6.74
C SER A 178 -15.67 -1.26 5.34
N THR A 179 -15.40 0.00 5.01
CA THR A 179 -15.66 0.57 3.69
C THR A 179 -14.55 0.21 2.70
N LYS A 180 -13.31 0.23 3.18
CA LYS A 180 -12.10 0.04 2.38
C LYS A 180 -12.07 -1.30 1.64
N LYS A 181 -12.49 -2.39 2.31
CA LYS A 181 -12.54 -3.74 1.72
C LYS A 181 -13.63 -3.91 0.66
N ASP A 182 -14.62 -3.02 0.65
CA ASP A 182 -15.79 -3.09 -0.23
C ASP A 182 -15.67 -2.19 -1.46
N VAL A 183 -14.47 -1.71 -1.78
CA VAL A 183 -14.21 -0.84 -2.93
C VAL A 183 -13.63 -1.64 -4.10
N LEU A 184 -14.30 -1.56 -5.23
CA LEU A 184 -13.85 -2.01 -6.54
C LEU A 184 -13.51 -0.77 -7.39
N ILE A 185 -12.45 -0.84 -8.18
CA ILE A 185 -12.03 0.28 -9.02
C ILE A 185 -12.26 -0.07 -10.48
N LEU A 186 -12.95 0.80 -11.18
CA LEU A 186 -13.23 0.68 -12.61
C LEU A 186 -12.43 1.72 -13.38
N ASN A 187 -11.81 1.33 -14.50
CA ASN A 187 -11.07 2.29 -15.32
C ASN A 187 -12.00 3.30 -16.01
N TRP A 188 -11.38 4.35 -16.60
CA TRP A 188 -12.07 5.51 -17.18
C TRP A 188 -13.11 5.20 -18.26
N ASN A 189 -13.01 4.06 -18.95
CA ASN A 189 -13.95 3.65 -19.98
C ASN A 189 -14.87 2.48 -19.57
N GLY A 190 -14.82 2.08 -18.31
CA GLY A 190 -15.72 1.04 -17.77
C GLY A 190 -15.43 -0.39 -18.24
N THR A 191 -14.25 -0.66 -18.83
CA THR A 191 -13.93 -1.99 -19.40
C THR A 191 -13.10 -2.87 -18.47
N LYS A 192 -12.31 -2.27 -17.56
CA LYS A 192 -11.38 -2.99 -16.69
C LYS A 192 -11.70 -2.69 -15.23
N LEU A 193 -11.97 -3.74 -14.48
CA LEU A 193 -12.28 -3.70 -13.06
C LEU A 193 -11.09 -4.22 -12.25
N VAL A 194 -10.81 -3.61 -11.11
CA VAL A 194 -9.78 -4.07 -10.16
C VAL A 194 -10.39 -4.24 -8.78
N GLN A 195 -10.10 -5.39 -8.19
CA GLN A 195 -10.41 -5.70 -6.80
C GLN A 195 -9.11 -5.84 -6.00
N HIS A 196 -9.10 -5.31 -4.79
CA HIS A 196 -7.95 -5.35 -3.89
C HIS A 196 -8.35 -5.94 -2.54
N ILE A 197 -7.41 -6.67 -1.94
CA ILE A 197 -7.51 -7.07 -0.55
C ILE A 197 -6.14 -6.90 0.12
N GLU A 198 -6.15 -6.47 1.38
CA GLU A 198 -4.94 -6.22 2.16
C GLU A 198 -4.66 -7.41 3.08
N ASP A 199 -3.44 -7.92 3.02
CA ASP A 199 -2.95 -8.87 4.00
C ASP A 199 -2.29 -8.11 5.17
N LYS A 200 -2.94 -8.16 6.32
CA LYS A 200 -2.47 -7.51 7.56
C LYS A 200 -1.69 -8.45 8.48
N GLN A 201 -1.37 -9.66 8.04
CA GLN A 201 -0.60 -10.58 8.87
C GLN A 201 0.80 -10.03 9.13
N GLU A 202 1.12 -9.83 10.39
CA GLU A 202 2.48 -9.56 10.83
C GLU A 202 3.24 -10.89 10.95
N TYR A 203 4.31 -11.02 10.18
CA TYR A 203 5.21 -12.17 10.29
C TYR A 203 6.33 -11.82 11.26
N THR A 204 6.47 -12.59 12.34
CA THR A 204 7.54 -12.42 13.33
C THR A 204 8.47 -13.62 13.33
N TYR A 205 9.78 -13.37 13.47
CA TYR A 205 10.80 -14.39 13.69
C TYR A 205 11.63 -14.02 14.92
N LYS A 206 11.65 -14.90 15.95
CA LYS A 206 12.44 -14.74 17.18
C LYS A 206 12.42 -13.32 17.75
N GLN A 207 11.25 -12.76 18.01
CA GLN A 207 11.04 -11.41 18.54
C GLN A 207 11.55 -10.25 17.65
N ARG A 208 12.18 -10.54 16.53
CA ARG A 208 12.47 -9.53 15.52
C ARG A 208 11.27 -9.43 14.59
N LYS A 209 10.55 -8.31 14.66
CA LYS A 209 9.58 -7.98 13.60
C LYS A 209 10.33 -8.06 12.27
N LEU A 210 9.95 -8.99 11.40
CA LEU A 210 10.27 -8.86 10.00
C LEU A 210 9.68 -7.51 9.62
N ILE A 211 10.55 -6.56 9.35
CA ILE A 211 10.26 -5.15 9.12
C ILE A 211 8.92 -5.05 8.42
N SER A 212 7.88 -4.66 9.17
CA SER A 212 6.60 -4.31 8.57
C SER A 212 6.92 -3.20 7.58
N LYS A 213 6.73 -3.47 6.30
CA LYS A 213 6.63 -2.36 5.34
C LYS A 213 5.61 -1.40 5.93
N ASN A 214 5.81 -0.09 5.79
CA ASN A 214 4.88 0.91 6.27
C ASN A 214 3.44 0.72 5.75
N TYR A 215 3.23 -0.22 4.84
CA TYR A 215 1.96 -0.56 4.20
C TYR A 215 1.78 -2.09 4.16
N PRO A 216 0.54 -2.59 4.37
CA PRO A 216 0.21 -4.00 4.22
C PRO A 216 0.50 -4.48 2.80
N ASP A 217 0.76 -5.77 2.66
CA ASP A 217 0.82 -6.38 1.32
C ASP A 217 -0.58 -6.38 0.71
N ILE A 218 -0.68 -6.00 -0.56
CA ILE A 218 -1.94 -5.89 -1.28
C ILE A 218 -1.98 -6.96 -2.36
N TYR A 219 -3.00 -7.81 -2.32
CA TYR A 219 -3.39 -8.65 -3.44
C TYR A 219 -4.33 -7.88 -4.35
N SER A 220 -4.04 -7.87 -5.64
CA SER A 220 -4.84 -7.17 -6.64
C SER A 220 -5.15 -8.06 -7.82
N GLU A 221 -6.37 -8.02 -8.30
CA GLU A 221 -6.78 -8.75 -9.48
C GLU A 221 -7.61 -7.88 -10.41
N THR A 222 -7.46 -8.14 -11.70
CA THR A 222 -8.20 -7.43 -12.75
C THR A 222 -9.22 -8.34 -13.40
N GLY A 223 -10.39 -7.77 -13.66
CA GLY A 223 -11.50 -8.44 -14.38
C GLY A 223 -12.26 -7.45 -15.23
N SER A 224 -13.42 -7.88 -15.71
CA SER A 224 -14.40 -7.07 -16.39
C SER A 224 -15.70 -7.03 -15.59
N LEU A 225 -16.66 -6.17 -15.98
CA LEU A 225 -17.97 -6.13 -15.33
C LEU A 225 -18.74 -7.46 -15.46
N GLU A 226 -18.52 -8.19 -16.56
CA GLU A 226 -19.13 -9.49 -16.82
C GLU A 226 -18.56 -10.57 -15.88
N SER A 227 -17.35 -10.38 -15.37
CA SER A 227 -16.72 -11.28 -14.40
C SER A 227 -17.21 -11.10 -12.97
N LEU A 228 -18.06 -10.10 -12.70
CA LEU A 228 -18.66 -9.92 -11.40
C LEU A 228 -19.63 -11.05 -11.07
N GLU A 229 -19.50 -11.65 -9.91
CA GLU A 229 -20.44 -12.61 -9.35
C GLU A 229 -20.61 -12.46 -7.83
N ILE A 230 -21.61 -13.15 -7.31
CA ILE A 230 -21.87 -13.16 -5.86
C ILE A 230 -21.41 -14.53 -5.34
N GLU A 231 -20.35 -14.52 -4.55
CA GLU A 231 -19.80 -15.68 -3.85
C GLU A 231 -19.96 -15.43 -2.34
N ASP A 232 -20.52 -16.39 -1.63
CA ASP A 232 -20.74 -16.30 -0.15
C ASP A 232 -21.44 -15.00 0.29
N GLY A 233 -22.35 -14.49 -0.56
CA GLY A 233 -23.10 -13.25 -0.34
C GLY A 233 -22.26 -11.98 -0.49
N GLU A 234 -21.08 -12.06 -1.09
CA GLU A 234 -20.23 -10.90 -1.43
C GLU A 234 -20.13 -10.74 -2.96
N LEU A 235 -20.21 -9.50 -3.41
CA LEU A 235 -19.95 -9.18 -4.81
C LEU A 235 -18.44 -9.08 -5.03
N SER A 236 -17.92 -9.90 -5.93
CA SER A 236 -16.49 -9.97 -6.25
C SER A 236 -16.24 -10.33 -7.70
N ILE A 237 -14.98 -10.23 -8.15
CA ILE A 237 -14.54 -10.83 -9.39
C ILE A 237 -14.57 -12.35 -9.22
N LYS A 238 -15.13 -13.06 -10.18
CA LYS A 238 -15.26 -14.52 -10.19
C LYS A 238 -13.98 -15.24 -9.76
N GLY A 239 -14.09 -16.09 -8.72
CA GLY A 239 -12.98 -16.86 -8.15
C GLY A 239 -11.89 -16.02 -7.47
N PHE A 240 -12.15 -14.75 -7.15
CA PHE A 240 -11.20 -13.85 -6.51
C PHE A 240 -10.73 -14.37 -5.14
N HIS A 241 -11.67 -14.83 -4.31
CA HIS A 241 -11.35 -15.30 -2.96
C HIS A 241 -10.50 -16.58 -2.98
N GLU A 242 -10.79 -17.50 -3.88
CA GLU A 242 -9.99 -18.71 -4.06
C GLU A 242 -8.53 -18.36 -4.44
N ARG A 243 -8.36 -17.49 -5.43
CA ARG A 243 -7.01 -17.08 -5.86
C ARG A 243 -6.27 -16.26 -4.80
N PHE A 244 -6.99 -15.47 -4.01
CA PHE A 244 -6.43 -14.78 -2.86
C PHE A 244 -5.91 -15.77 -1.80
N HIS A 245 -6.67 -16.81 -1.47
CA HIS A 245 -6.23 -17.85 -0.55
C HIS A 245 -5.00 -18.59 -1.06
N LEU A 246 -4.96 -18.94 -2.35
CA LEU A 246 -3.77 -19.54 -2.96
C LEU A 246 -2.54 -18.62 -2.90
N TRP A 247 -2.74 -17.31 -3.03
CA TRP A 247 -1.66 -16.33 -2.87
C TRP A 247 -1.17 -16.26 -1.42
N LEU A 248 -2.07 -16.28 -0.44
CA LEU A 248 -1.71 -16.33 0.99
C LEU A 248 -0.90 -17.59 1.32
N ASP A 249 -1.33 -18.76 0.84
CA ASP A 249 -0.63 -20.02 1.06
C ASP A 249 0.79 -19.99 0.50
N LYS A 250 0.95 -19.50 -0.74
CA LYS A 250 2.28 -19.33 -1.34
C LYS A 250 3.16 -18.39 -0.53
N LYS A 251 2.59 -17.29 -0.04
CA LYS A 251 3.29 -16.31 0.81
C LYS A 251 3.73 -16.94 2.13
N GLN A 252 2.85 -17.73 2.76
CA GLN A 252 3.15 -18.43 4.00
C GLN A 252 4.27 -19.47 3.81
N ILE A 253 4.22 -20.26 2.75
CA ILE A 253 5.28 -21.23 2.42
C ILE A 253 6.62 -20.52 2.19
N ALA A 254 6.63 -19.43 1.43
CA ALA A 254 7.85 -18.65 1.20
C ALA A 254 8.42 -18.06 2.51
N PHE A 255 7.55 -17.62 3.41
CA PHE A 255 7.94 -17.13 4.72
C PHE A 255 8.55 -18.23 5.60
N GLN A 256 7.92 -19.40 5.66
CA GLN A 256 8.43 -20.55 6.40
C GLN A 256 9.81 -20.99 5.90
N LYS A 257 9.99 -21.02 4.59
CA LYS A 257 11.31 -21.31 3.98
C LYS A 257 12.36 -20.31 4.42
N LYS A 258 12.02 -19.02 4.43
CA LYS A 258 12.94 -17.97 4.88
C LYS A 258 13.29 -18.09 6.36
N ILE A 259 12.34 -18.46 7.21
CA ILE A 259 12.61 -18.77 8.63
C ILE A 259 13.63 -19.89 8.74
N GLN A 260 13.44 -21.00 8.03
CA GLN A 260 14.36 -22.15 8.06
C GLN A 260 15.77 -21.77 7.61
N GLU A 261 15.88 -20.94 6.56
CA GLU A 261 17.17 -20.42 6.09
C GLU A 261 17.86 -19.58 7.18
N LEU A 262 17.14 -18.68 7.84
CA LEU A 262 17.67 -17.84 8.91
C LEU A 262 18.07 -18.65 10.13
N GLU A 263 17.30 -19.66 10.52
CA GLU A 263 17.63 -20.58 11.61
C GLU A 263 18.89 -21.41 11.31
N SER A 264 19.04 -21.84 10.07
CA SER A 264 20.23 -22.55 9.61
C SER A 264 21.48 -21.67 9.70
N GLN A 265 21.38 -20.42 9.21
CA GLN A 265 22.49 -19.45 9.29
C GLN A 265 22.86 -19.12 10.75
N GLU A 266 21.87 -19.00 11.64
CA GLU A 266 22.13 -18.72 13.05
C GLU A 266 22.81 -19.90 13.75
N LYS A 267 22.39 -21.14 13.46
CA LYS A 267 23.06 -22.34 13.97
C LYS A 267 24.52 -22.42 13.51
N GLU A 268 24.78 -22.11 12.24
CA GLU A 268 26.12 -22.09 11.69
C GLU A 268 26.98 -21.00 12.35
N TYR A 269 26.42 -19.81 12.56
CA TYR A 269 27.10 -18.73 13.27
C TYR A 269 27.42 -19.12 14.71
N GLN A 270 26.49 -19.74 15.44
CA GLN A 270 26.70 -20.22 16.81
C GLN A 270 27.83 -21.26 16.85
N LYS A 271 27.81 -22.22 15.91
CA LYS A 271 28.85 -23.23 15.79
C LYS A 271 30.24 -22.61 15.57
N ARG A 272 30.35 -21.68 14.60
CA ARG A 272 31.63 -20.97 14.33
C ARG A 272 32.09 -20.14 15.54
N SER A 273 31.16 -19.54 16.27
CA SER A 273 31.47 -18.76 17.48
C SER A 273 31.98 -19.64 18.59
N GLU A 274 31.39 -20.83 18.77
CA GLU A 274 31.81 -21.81 19.77
C GLU A 274 33.17 -22.43 19.42
N GLU A 275 33.40 -22.77 18.15
CA GLU A 275 34.73 -23.24 17.66
C GLU A 275 35.83 -22.21 17.95
N LYS A 276 35.57 -20.93 17.68
CA LYS A 276 36.51 -19.85 18.00
C LYS A 276 36.76 -19.72 19.50
N ARG A 277 35.73 -19.86 20.33
CA ARG A 277 35.87 -19.84 21.80
C ARG A 277 36.76 -20.99 22.29
N LEU A 278 36.46 -22.21 21.81
CA LEU A 278 37.26 -23.40 22.17
C LEU A 278 38.70 -23.29 21.67
N GLN A 279 38.93 -22.74 20.49
CA GLN A 279 40.27 -22.49 19.98
C GLN A 279 41.00 -21.48 20.87
N TRP A 280 40.38 -20.39 21.24
CA TRP A 280 40.94 -19.39 22.15
C TRP A 280 41.26 -19.99 23.54
N GLU A 281 40.38 -20.81 24.10
CA GLU A 281 40.60 -21.52 25.36
C GLU A 281 41.80 -22.47 25.29
N ARG A 282 41.99 -23.21 24.18
CA ARG A 282 43.15 -24.08 23.93
C ARG A 282 44.43 -23.27 23.84
N GLU A 283 44.43 -22.20 23.04
CA GLU A 283 45.62 -21.33 22.90
C GLU A 283 46.00 -20.67 24.22
N THR A 284 45.02 -20.31 25.04
CA THR A 284 45.28 -19.75 26.38
C THR A 284 45.86 -20.80 27.32
N ALA A 285 45.28 -22.01 27.34
CA ALA A 285 45.78 -23.13 28.15
C ALA A 285 47.19 -23.58 27.72
N GLU A 286 47.53 -23.50 26.43
CA GLU A 286 48.91 -23.78 25.93
C GLU A 286 49.90 -22.69 26.37
N ARG A 287 49.49 -21.42 26.39
CA ARG A 287 50.28 -20.31 26.90
C ARG A 287 50.58 -20.46 28.40
N GLU A 288 49.60 -20.87 29.17
CA GLU A 288 49.76 -21.10 30.63
C GLU A 288 50.70 -22.30 30.95
N LYS A 289 50.78 -23.28 30.03
CA LYS A 289 51.69 -24.45 30.18
C LYS A 289 53.12 -24.22 29.74
N ARG A 290 53.46 -23.06 29.17
CA ARG A 290 54.87 -22.75 28.83
C ARG A 290 55.70 -22.63 30.07
N PRO A 291 56.88 -23.37 30.17
CA PRO A 291 57.72 -23.33 31.36
C PRO A 291 58.22 -21.92 31.66
N TYR A 292 58.22 -21.55 32.92
CA TYR A 292 58.64 -20.24 33.42
C TYR A 292 60.05 -19.81 32.90
N GLN A 293 60.88 -20.76 32.48
CA GLN A 293 62.23 -20.54 31.91
C GLN A 293 62.21 -19.82 30.56
N GLN A 294 61.17 -19.92 29.79
CA GLN A 294 61.02 -19.12 28.56
C GLN A 294 60.69 -17.66 28.87
N HIS A 295 60.00 -17.42 29.96
CA HIS A 295 59.61 -16.08 30.39
C HIS A 295 60.81 -15.28 30.98
N GLU A 296 61.83 -15.96 31.59
CA GLU A 296 63.08 -15.32 32.02
C GLU A 296 63.98 -14.96 30.82
N GLN A 297 64.02 -15.81 29.80
CA GLN A 297 64.78 -15.50 28.57
C GLN A 297 64.13 -14.34 27.79
N GLU A 298 62.84 -14.29 27.74
CA GLU A 298 62.09 -13.16 27.10
C GLU A 298 62.29 -11.87 27.91
N LYS A 299 62.27 -11.89 29.23
CA LYS A 299 62.61 -10.74 30.07
C LYS A 299 64.01 -10.21 29.84
N HIS A 300 65.02 -11.10 29.71
CA HIS A 300 66.38 -10.68 29.43
C HIS A 300 66.53 -10.03 28.05
N ILE A 301 65.75 -10.52 27.05
CA ILE A 301 65.74 -9.96 25.71
C ILE A 301 64.96 -8.62 25.72
N GLU A 302 64.01 -8.48 26.60
CA GLU A 302 63.16 -7.26 26.75
C GLU A 302 63.91 -6.14 27.51
N GLU A 303 64.75 -6.52 28.51
CA GLU A 303 65.66 -5.59 29.21
C GLU A 303 66.76 -5.06 28.28
N GLU A 304 67.32 -5.88 27.37
CA GLU A 304 68.23 -5.40 26.34
C GLU A 304 67.61 -4.53 25.27
N ARG A 305 66.28 -4.67 25.04
CA ARG A 305 65.51 -3.81 24.13
C ARG A 305 65.09 -2.47 24.73
N HIS A 306 65.12 -2.33 26.06
CA HIS A 306 64.72 -1.09 26.74
C HIS A 306 65.85 -0.09 26.97
N GLN A 307 66.99 -0.21 26.23
CA GLN A 307 67.84 0.97 26.10
C GLN A 307 67.10 2.04 25.34
N PRO A 308 67.07 3.28 25.80
CA PRO A 308 66.29 4.37 25.17
C PRO A 308 66.89 4.65 23.79
N ILE A 309 66.36 4.00 22.77
CA ILE A 309 66.61 4.41 21.38
C ILE A 309 65.93 5.78 21.24
N ALA A 310 66.78 6.80 21.14
CA ALA A 310 66.33 8.13 20.81
C ALA A 310 65.71 8.09 19.40
N TYR A 311 64.39 7.86 19.35
CA TYR A 311 63.61 7.91 18.12
C TYR A 311 63.50 9.36 17.66
N LYS A 312 64.53 9.85 16.97
CA LYS A 312 64.38 10.94 16.00
C LYS A 312 64.22 10.33 14.60
N GLN A 313 63.19 9.54 14.38
CA GLN A 313 62.78 9.30 12.99
C GLN A 313 62.06 10.58 12.53
N LYS A 314 62.67 11.30 11.58
CA LYS A 314 61.97 12.28 10.77
C LYS A 314 60.83 11.55 10.10
N VAL A 315 59.58 11.82 10.55
CA VAL A 315 58.38 11.33 9.90
C VAL A 315 58.39 11.94 8.51
N ASP A 316 58.39 11.07 7.49
CA ASP A 316 58.29 11.50 6.12
C ASP A 316 56.86 12.08 5.93
N GLN A 317 56.76 13.39 5.80
CA GLN A 317 55.53 14.12 5.63
C GLN A 317 55.22 14.41 4.14
N SER A 318 55.94 13.78 3.23
CA SER A 318 55.86 14.05 1.80
C SER A 318 54.48 13.76 1.18
N SER A 319 53.61 13.00 1.87
CA SER A 319 52.24 12.65 1.41
C SER A 319 51.14 13.55 1.99
N VAL A 320 51.46 14.51 2.85
CA VAL A 320 50.47 15.39 3.49
C VAL A 320 50.30 16.67 2.64
N PRO A 321 49.10 17.03 2.21
CA PRO A 321 48.86 18.26 1.47
C PRO A 321 49.35 19.50 2.22
N GLU A 322 50.02 20.44 1.53
CA GLU A 322 50.59 21.64 2.12
C GLU A 322 49.56 22.53 2.83
N SER A 323 48.33 22.54 2.29
CA SER A 323 47.17 23.20 2.91
C SER A 323 46.77 22.61 4.27
N VAL A 324 47.04 21.33 4.50
CA VAL A 324 46.75 20.64 5.77
C VAL A 324 47.86 20.91 6.79
N LEU A 325 49.13 20.94 6.36
CA LEU A 325 50.27 21.21 7.21
C LEU A 325 50.15 22.59 7.86
N SER A 326 49.86 23.61 7.07
CA SER A 326 49.74 24.99 7.56
C SER A 326 48.59 25.20 8.56
N GLN A 327 47.47 24.47 8.40
CA GLN A 327 46.30 24.56 9.27
C GLN A 327 46.47 23.78 10.58
N ILE A 328 47.11 22.60 10.54
CA ILE A 328 47.40 21.81 11.77
C ILE A 328 48.43 22.49 12.68
N GLU A 329 49.36 23.20 12.08
CA GLU A 329 50.34 24.01 12.87
C GLU A 329 49.74 25.23 13.58
N GLN A 330 48.63 25.73 13.06
CA GLN A 330 47.94 26.91 13.57
C GLN A 330 46.85 26.69 14.62
N GLN A 331 46.69 25.52 15.21
CA GLN A 331 45.79 25.22 16.35
C GLN A 331 44.63 24.26 16.14
N SER A 332 44.45 23.59 15.04
CA SER A 332 43.36 22.67 14.93
C SER A 332 43.78 21.21 15.06
N GLU A 333 43.14 20.49 15.99
CA GLU A 333 43.36 19.06 16.20
C GLU A 333 42.89 18.20 15.00
N GLN A 334 42.04 18.74 14.14
CA GLN A 334 41.51 18.08 12.95
C GLN A 334 41.33 19.09 11.81
N VAL A 335 41.82 18.73 10.62
CA VAL A 335 41.70 19.55 9.41
C VAL A 335 41.06 18.71 8.28
N ARG A 336 40.30 19.35 7.42
CA ARG A 336 39.82 18.74 6.18
C ARG A 336 40.57 19.35 5.00
N ASP A 337 40.99 18.49 4.06
CA ASP A 337 41.56 18.96 2.79
C ASP A 337 40.44 19.38 1.80
N GLU A 338 40.84 19.85 0.64
CA GLU A 338 39.95 20.26 -0.45
C GLU A 338 39.05 19.13 -1.00
N TYR A 339 39.40 17.87 -0.77
CA TYR A 339 38.63 16.67 -1.13
C TYR A 339 37.73 16.18 0.01
N GLY A 340 37.70 16.89 1.14
CA GLY A 340 36.88 16.56 2.32
C GLY A 340 37.46 15.46 3.20
N CYS A 341 38.67 14.97 2.94
CA CYS A 341 39.36 13.99 3.78
C CYS A 341 39.78 14.63 5.10
N ARG A 342 39.59 13.89 6.20
CA ARG A 342 39.94 14.34 7.55
C ARG A 342 41.38 13.93 7.90
N TRP A 343 42.19 14.89 8.35
CA TRP A 343 43.55 14.70 8.78
C TRP A 343 43.71 15.02 10.27
N VAL A 344 44.55 14.27 10.96
CA VAL A 344 44.76 14.39 12.41
C VAL A 344 46.25 14.23 12.72
N LYS A 345 46.73 14.95 13.73
CA LYS A 345 48.10 14.83 14.26
C LYS A 345 48.11 13.86 15.44
N CYS A 346 48.97 12.87 15.40
CA CYS A 346 49.16 11.93 16.52
C CYS A 346 49.84 12.63 17.71
N GLU A 347 49.22 12.59 18.88
CA GLU A 347 49.73 13.20 20.12
C GLU A 347 51.05 12.59 20.61
N ILE A 348 51.32 11.33 20.26
CA ILE A 348 52.51 10.60 20.73
C ILE A 348 53.71 10.82 19.81
N CYS A 349 53.56 10.62 18.50
CA CYS A 349 54.69 10.67 17.57
C CYS A 349 54.68 11.87 16.62
N GLY A 350 53.64 12.71 16.67
CA GLY A 350 53.52 13.89 15.82
C GLY A 350 53.17 13.60 14.34
N LYS A 351 52.97 12.33 13.94
CA LYS A 351 52.63 11.96 12.56
C LYS A 351 51.29 12.58 12.20
N ILE A 352 51.21 13.24 11.05
CA ILE A 352 49.96 13.72 10.46
C ILE A 352 49.52 12.70 9.42
N ALA A 353 48.28 12.18 9.57
CA ALA A 353 47.74 11.15 8.68
C ALA A 353 46.21 11.28 8.57
N GLN A 354 45.64 10.63 7.59
CA GLN A 354 44.18 10.58 7.48
C GLN A 354 43.53 9.82 8.64
N VAL A 355 42.32 10.16 9.01
CA VAL A 355 41.59 9.55 10.14
C VAL A 355 41.47 8.03 10.02
N SER A 356 41.46 7.47 8.81
CA SER A 356 41.50 6.03 8.56
C SER A 356 42.74 5.29 9.10
N GLU A 357 43.84 6.01 9.32
CA GLU A 357 45.08 5.46 9.89
C GLU A 357 45.10 5.50 11.44
N PHE A 358 44.03 6.00 12.07
CA PHE A 358 43.90 6.03 13.52
C PHE A 358 43.01 4.88 14.00
N SER A 359 43.39 4.26 15.14
CA SER A 359 42.64 3.14 15.68
C SER A 359 41.25 3.54 16.16
N SER A 360 40.22 2.82 15.69
CA SER A 360 38.89 2.89 16.26
C SER A 360 38.78 1.96 17.46
N TYR A 361 38.61 2.48 18.65
CA TYR A 361 38.29 1.70 19.84
C TYR A 361 36.82 1.85 20.19
N GLY A 362 36.08 0.72 20.15
CA GLY A 362 34.70 0.65 20.63
C GLY A 362 33.67 1.09 19.60
N GLY A 363 32.66 0.26 19.40
CA GLY A 363 31.60 0.41 18.41
C GLY A 363 30.96 1.79 18.33
N PHE A 364 30.61 2.14 17.12
CA PHE A 364 29.80 3.30 16.73
C PHE A 364 30.11 4.63 17.46
N ASN A 365 30.84 5.50 16.78
CA ASN A 365 31.00 6.93 17.02
C ASN A 365 32.12 7.46 17.94
N HIS A 366 33.04 6.67 18.46
CA HIS A 366 34.20 7.22 19.14
C HIS A 366 35.50 6.79 18.47
N ILE A 367 35.97 7.59 17.51
CA ILE A 367 37.35 7.51 17.00
C ILE A 367 38.24 8.16 18.06
N ASN A 368 39.17 7.41 18.62
CA ASN A 368 40.20 8.01 19.49
C ASN A 368 41.23 8.69 18.55
N LEU A 369 41.00 9.97 18.29
CA LEU A 369 41.76 10.76 17.32
C LEU A 369 43.16 11.17 17.84
N GLY A 370 43.49 10.86 19.08
CA GLY A 370 44.80 11.25 19.68
C GLY A 370 45.97 10.33 19.31
N LYS A 371 45.74 9.08 18.84
CA LYS A 371 46.82 8.09 18.63
C LYS A 371 46.72 7.39 17.29
N CYS A 372 47.76 7.43 16.47
CA CYS A 372 47.81 6.65 15.24
C CYS A 372 47.94 5.13 15.53
N ASN A 373 47.60 4.28 14.56
CA ASN A 373 47.62 2.83 14.71
C ASN A 373 48.96 2.27 15.16
N ALA A 374 50.09 2.86 14.70
CA ALA A 374 51.42 2.47 15.11
C ALA A 374 51.69 2.74 16.61
N CYS A 375 51.26 3.89 17.12
CA CYS A 375 51.42 4.25 18.54
C CYS A 375 50.37 3.58 19.44
N SER A 376 49.22 3.21 18.90
CA SER A 376 48.15 2.51 19.65
C SER A 376 48.52 1.05 19.92
N ASN A 377 49.26 0.42 19.02
CA ASN A 377 49.71 -1.00 19.14
C ASN A 377 50.96 -1.18 20.01
N GLN A 378 51.66 -0.12 20.43
CA GLN A 378 52.81 -0.21 21.29
C GLN A 378 52.51 -0.41 22.79
N LYS A 379 51.22 -0.53 23.17
CA LYS A 379 50.81 -0.83 24.55
C LYS A 379 50.16 -2.19 24.73
N ARG A 380 50.52 -3.17 23.94
CA ARG A 380 50.14 -4.56 24.19
C ARG A 380 51.38 -5.45 24.33
#